data_22fafbc7157cb7cf9a0910edec4f8396
#
_entry.id   22fafbc7157cb7cf9a0910edec4f8396
#
_cell.length_a   1.000
_cell.length_b   1.000
_cell.length_c   1.000
_cell.angle_alpha   90.00
_cell.angle_beta   90.00
_cell.angle_gamma   90.00
#
_symmetry.space_group_name_H-M   'P 1'
#
loop_
_entity.id
_entity.type
_entity.pdbx_description
1 polymer ?
#
loop_
_entity_poly.entity_id
_entity_poly.type
_entity_poly.pdbx_seq_one_letter_code
_entity_poly.pdbx_strand_id
1 'polypeptide(L)'
;FIYAPFDYEIMDFDYEKIKALRQKVKIDGMLICPSDILFQPSLQNLEVSEDFIIIYDATQTLGLIASKSNSNPFHFFSNEVPFVLMGATHKTLPGPTSGLIMTNNQKLMNLIDTKINPDYLRNVQFHQILSLILVLIEMEMFGEQYSKQIIDNANKLGRYLEKRGVQVIRARNDLYTDTHQIFISMKENEIMRFLHRSQSHGISLNGRYKKLYRDSGIRIGVQQITRHGWEENEFEQLADVFLSLIHI
;
A
#
# COMPACT_ATOMS: atom_id res chain seq x y z
N PHE A 1 -10.70 -2.51 20.42
CA PHE A 1 -10.58 -2.17 18.98
C PHE A 1 -11.88 -2.48 18.28
N ILE A 2 -12.28 -1.59 17.35
CA ILE A 2 -13.44 -1.75 16.48
C ILE A 2 -12.93 -1.61 15.05
N TYR A 3 -13.34 -2.50 14.16
CA TYR A 3 -12.99 -2.37 12.75
C TYR A 3 -13.76 -1.22 12.10
N ALA A 4 -13.04 -0.36 11.40
CA ALA A 4 -13.65 0.72 10.64
C ALA A 4 -14.53 0.15 9.52
N PRO A 5 -15.76 0.67 9.33
CA PRO A 5 -16.57 0.35 8.17
C PRO A 5 -15.82 0.59 6.87
N PHE A 6 -15.90 -0.38 5.95
CA PHE A 6 -15.20 -0.36 4.67
C PHE A 6 -16.17 -0.74 3.55
N ASP A 7 -16.12 -0.02 2.46
CA ASP A 7 -16.88 -0.29 1.24
C ASP A 7 -16.01 -1.05 0.24
N TYR A 8 -16.34 -2.32 0.04
CA TYR A 8 -15.59 -3.22 -0.85
C TYR A 8 -15.89 -3.00 -2.33
N GLU A 9 -16.93 -2.24 -2.68
CA GLU A 9 -17.24 -1.93 -4.07
C GLU A 9 -16.37 -0.79 -4.59
N ILE A 10 -16.13 0.22 -3.74
CA ILE A 10 -15.24 1.34 -4.07
C ILE A 10 -13.84 1.19 -3.50
N MET A 11 -13.58 0.13 -2.72
CA MET A 11 -12.29 -0.16 -2.06
C MET A 11 -11.77 1.00 -1.22
N ASP A 12 -12.67 1.59 -0.39
CA ASP A 12 -12.34 2.68 0.52
C ASP A 12 -13.15 2.57 1.82
N PHE A 13 -12.82 3.39 2.81
CA PHE A 13 -13.61 3.48 4.03
C PHE A 13 -15.01 4.06 3.75
N ASP A 14 -16.00 3.53 4.47
CA ASP A 14 -17.34 4.12 4.52
C ASP A 14 -17.35 5.24 5.58
N TYR A 15 -17.00 6.45 5.15
CA TYR A 15 -16.82 7.61 6.04
C TYR A 15 -18.11 8.01 6.76
N GLU A 16 -19.28 7.84 6.12
CA GLU A 16 -20.57 8.13 6.76
C GLU A 16 -20.85 7.15 7.90
N LYS A 17 -20.57 5.86 7.70
CA LYS A 17 -20.70 4.89 8.78
C LYS A 17 -19.64 5.08 9.88
N ILE A 18 -18.42 5.50 9.54
CA ILE A 18 -17.41 5.87 10.55
C ILE A 18 -17.91 7.04 11.40
N LYS A 19 -18.44 8.07 10.78
CA LYS A 19 -19.05 9.22 11.47
C LYS A 19 -20.18 8.79 12.40
N ALA A 20 -21.12 8.00 11.90
CA ALA A 20 -22.23 7.47 12.69
C ALA A 20 -21.77 6.57 13.86
N LEU A 21 -20.69 5.81 13.67
CA LEU A 21 -20.09 4.98 14.72
C LEU A 21 -19.50 5.84 15.84
N ARG A 22 -18.76 6.90 15.48
CA ARG A 22 -18.16 7.85 16.44
C ARG A 22 -19.19 8.61 17.28
N GLN A 23 -20.39 8.82 16.77
CA GLN A 23 -21.50 9.40 17.55
C GLN A 23 -22.05 8.45 18.62
N LYS A 24 -21.91 7.14 18.40
CA LYS A 24 -22.46 6.10 19.30
C LYS A 24 -21.44 5.60 20.31
N VAL A 25 -20.16 5.61 19.95
CA VAL A 25 -19.08 5.06 20.76
C VAL A 25 -17.94 6.07 20.81
N LYS A 26 -17.39 6.29 21.99
CA LYS A 26 -16.17 7.11 22.14
C LYS A 26 -15.01 6.37 21.47
N ILE A 27 -14.42 7.00 20.46
CA ILE A 27 -13.24 6.52 19.75
C ILE A 27 -12.18 7.60 19.83
N ASP A 28 -11.04 7.28 20.42
CA ASP A 28 -9.94 8.24 20.67
C ASP A 28 -9.00 8.37 19.45
N GLY A 29 -9.06 7.46 18.47
CA GLY A 29 -8.23 7.53 17.29
C GLY A 29 -8.48 6.43 16.25
N MET A 30 -7.79 6.53 15.14
CA MET A 30 -7.89 5.58 14.03
C MET A 30 -6.50 5.10 13.59
N LEU A 31 -6.32 3.77 13.57
CA LEU A 31 -5.16 3.14 12.95
C LEU A 31 -5.53 2.69 11.54
N ILE A 32 -4.85 3.23 10.54
CA ILE A 32 -4.99 2.88 9.12
C ILE A 32 -3.73 2.14 8.71
N CYS A 33 -3.85 0.82 8.52
CA CYS A 33 -2.70 -0.06 8.27
C CYS A 33 -3.00 -1.02 7.10
N PRO A 34 -3.10 -0.52 5.86
CA PRO A 34 -3.45 -1.33 4.70
C PRO A 34 -2.24 -2.10 4.18
N SER A 35 -2.23 -3.41 4.38
CA SER A 35 -1.24 -4.29 3.72
C SER A 35 -1.65 -4.66 2.30
N ASP A 36 -2.94 -4.67 2.04
CA ASP A 36 -3.58 -4.93 0.75
C ASP A 36 -4.31 -3.66 0.35
N ILE A 37 -3.87 -2.99 -0.71
CA ILE A 37 -4.33 -1.66 -1.08
C ILE A 37 -4.37 -1.50 -2.61
N LEU A 38 -5.56 -1.32 -3.18
CA LEU A 38 -5.74 -0.97 -4.58
C LEU A 38 -5.78 0.55 -4.76
N PHE A 39 -6.46 1.26 -3.84
CA PHE A 39 -6.63 2.70 -3.91
C PHE A 39 -6.24 3.35 -2.58
N GLN A 40 -5.55 4.47 -2.67
CA GLN A 40 -5.24 5.24 -1.46
C GLN A 40 -6.54 5.68 -0.76
N PRO A 41 -6.66 5.53 0.57
CA PRO A 41 -7.82 6.00 1.31
C PRO A 41 -8.05 7.50 1.13
N SER A 42 -9.31 7.91 0.97
CA SER A 42 -9.72 9.31 0.79
C SER A 42 -9.74 10.06 2.13
N LEU A 43 -8.56 10.22 2.76
CA LEU A 43 -8.40 10.75 4.13
C LEU A 43 -9.00 12.15 4.32
N GLN A 44 -9.15 12.95 3.26
CA GLN A 44 -9.82 14.24 3.29
C GLN A 44 -11.31 14.16 3.71
N ASN A 45 -11.91 12.97 3.61
CA ASN A 45 -13.30 12.74 4.03
C ASN A 45 -13.41 12.33 5.51
N LEU A 46 -12.29 12.14 6.20
CA LEU A 46 -12.27 11.77 7.60
C LEU A 46 -12.47 13.02 8.47
N GLU A 47 -13.55 13.07 9.24
CA GLU A 47 -13.75 14.12 10.24
C GLU A 47 -12.76 13.93 11.39
N VAL A 48 -12.00 14.97 11.68
CA VAL A 48 -10.93 14.95 12.69
C VAL A 48 -11.09 16.08 13.69
N SER A 49 -10.47 15.93 14.85
CA SER A 49 -10.37 16.94 15.91
C SER A 49 -9.01 16.82 16.60
N GLU A 50 -8.66 17.80 17.39
CA GLU A 50 -7.39 17.81 18.17
C GLU A 50 -7.29 16.64 19.17
N ASP A 51 -8.41 16.06 19.57
CA ASP A 51 -8.48 14.93 20.50
C ASP A 51 -8.52 13.55 19.77
N PHE A 52 -8.44 13.54 18.43
CA PHE A 52 -8.55 12.32 17.64
C PHE A 52 -7.23 12.00 16.95
N ILE A 53 -6.51 10.99 17.47
CA ILE A 53 -5.23 10.57 16.88
C ILE A 53 -5.43 9.72 15.62
N ILE A 54 -4.66 10.03 14.58
CA ILE A 54 -4.59 9.23 13.37
C ILE A 54 -3.18 8.67 13.20
N ILE A 55 -3.08 7.36 13.06
CA ILE A 55 -1.84 6.66 12.74
C ILE A 55 -2.02 6.01 11.37
N TYR A 56 -1.27 6.45 10.38
CA TYR A 56 -1.32 5.93 9.02
C TYR A 56 -0.04 5.20 8.67
N ASP A 57 -0.15 3.89 8.49
CA ASP A 57 0.92 3.05 7.98
C ASP A 57 0.92 3.10 6.44
N ALA A 58 1.80 3.92 5.89
CA ALA A 58 2.00 4.09 4.46
C ALA A 58 3.03 3.10 3.87
N THR A 59 3.39 2.05 4.57
CA THR A 59 4.43 1.08 4.15
C THR A 59 4.28 0.64 2.70
N GLN A 60 3.06 0.44 2.22
CA GLN A 60 2.82 0.00 0.84
C GLN A 60 2.94 1.13 -0.19
N THR A 61 2.66 2.37 0.20
CA THR A 61 2.51 3.51 -0.71
C THR A 61 3.51 4.64 -0.47
N LEU A 62 4.46 4.47 0.44
CA LEU A 62 5.38 5.53 0.86
C LEU A 62 6.14 6.15 -0.32
N GLY A 63 6.64 5.35 -1.26
CA GLY A 63 7.31 5.83 -2.47
C GLY A 63 6.35 6.56 -3.41
N LEU A 64 5.10 6.10 -3.54
CA LEU A 64 4.08 6.75 -4.36
C LEU A 64 3.65 8.10 -3.78
N ILE A 65 3.62 8.23 -2.45
CA ILE A 65 3.38 9.50 -1.76
C ILE A 65 4.58 10.45 -1.95
N ALA A 66 5.80 9.96 -1.75
CA ALA A 66 7.01 10.76 -1.91
C ALA A 66 7.17 11.31 -3.33
N SER A 67 6.75 10.54 -4.34
CA SER A 67 6.78 10.92 -5.76
C SER A 67 5.57 11.73 -6.23
N LYS A 68 4.62 12.05 -5.35
CA LYS A 68 3.37 12.76 -5.65
C LYS A 68 2.39 12.00 -6.56
N SER A 69 2.60 10.71 -6.80
CA SER A 69 1.66 9.87 -7.54
C SER A 69 0.44 9.49 -6.69
N ASN A 70 0.63 9.41 -5.37
CA ASN A 70 -0.46 9.39 -4.38
C ASN A 70 -0.46 10.68 -3.56
N SER A 71 -1.62 11.05 -3.02
CA SER A 71 -1.79 12.27 -2.23
C SER A 71 -0.96 12.21 -0.95
N ASN A 72 -0.35 13.34 -0.57
CA ASN A 72 0.37 13.43 0.69
C ASN A 72 -0.61 13.64 1.85
N PRO A 73 -0.71 12.69 2.81
CA PRO A 73 -1.66 12.77 3.90
C PRO A 73 -1.49 14.01 4.82
N PHE A 74 -0.29 14.56 4.90
CA PHE A 74 -0.04 15.79 5.67
C PHE A 74 -0.79 17.02 5.14
N HIS A 75 -1.27 17.00 3.90
CA HIS A 75 -2.05 18.10 3.34
C HIS A 75 -3.51 18.11 3.82
N PHE A 76 -3.99 17.01 4.40
CA PHE A 76 -5.38 16.87 4.83
C PHE A 76 -5.61 17.28 6.29
N PHE A 77 -4.54 17.36 7.09
CA PHE A 77 -4.63 17.60 8.52
C PHE A 77 -3.80 18.81 8.94
N SER A 78 -4.38 19.66 9.80
CA SER A 78 -3.64 20.75 10.42
C SER A 78 -2.61 20.23 11.41
N ASN A 79 -1.65 21.09 11.81
CA ASN A 79 -0.62 20.72 12.78
C ASN A 79 -1.16 20.45 14.20
N GLU A 80 -2.39 20.89 14.49
CA GLU A 80 -3.08 20.63 15.75
C GLU A 80 -3.63 19.20 15.81
N VAL A 81 -4.00 18.63 14.67
CA VAL A 81 -4.47 17.23 14.61
C VAL A 81 -3.32 16.27 14.90
N PRO A 82 -3.46 15.38 15.87
CA PRO A 82 -2.41 14.41 16.18
C PRO A 82 -2.33 13.32 15.09
N PHE A 83 -1.55 13.59 14.04
CA PHE A 83 -1.34 12.72 12.90
C PHE A 83 0.08 12.17 12.89
N VAL A 84 0.20 10.85 12.75
CA VAL A 84 1.46 10.13 12.56
C VAL A 84 1.41 9.36 11.26
N LEU A 85 2.37 9.58 10.38
CA LEU A 85 2.64 8.74 9.23
C LEU A 85 3.85 7.87 9.52
N MET A 86 3.73 6.58 9.31
CA MET A 86 4.85 5.64 9.42
C MET A 86 4.92 4.79 8.15
N GLY A 87 6.08 4.22 7.88
CA GLY A 87 6.22 3.34 6.75
C GLY A 87 7.60 2.72 6.62
N ALA A 88 7.63 1.55 5.97
CA ALA A 88 8.87 0.87 5.62
C ALA A 88 9.50 1.50 4.38
N THR A 89 10.81 1.60 4.37
CA THR A 89 11.58 2.29 3.32
C THR A 89 12.02 1.40 2.16
N HIS A 90 11.55 0.15 2.10
CA HIS A 90 12.06 -0.87 1.16
C HIS A 90 10.96 -1.53 0.29
N LYS A 91 9.84 -0.82 0.07
CA LYS A 91 8.75 -1.32 -0.80
C LYS A 91 8.60 -0.43 -2.03
N THR A 92 7.58 0.40 -2.10
CA THR A 92 7.46 1.38 -3.19
C THR A 92 8.50 2.49 -3.09
N LEU A 93 8.96 2.84 -1.89
CA LEU A 93 10.20 3.57 -1.71
C LEU A 93 11.34 2.55 -1.81
N PRO A 94 12.21 2.62 -2.83
CA PRO A 94 13.21 1.58 -3.11
C PRO A 94 14.48 1.73 -2.27
N GLY A 95 14.32 1.90 -0.97
CA GLY A 95 15.39 2.17 0.00
C GLY A 95 15.85 0.95 0.80
N PRO A 96 16.68 1.15 1.81
CA PRO A 96 17.17 0.10 2.68
C PRO A 96 16.04 -0.47 3.54
N THR A 97 16.23 -1.69 4.07
CA THR A 97 15.29 -2.29 5.02
C THR A 97 15.30 -1.52 6.33
N SER A 98 14.44 -0.52 6.44
CA SER A 98 14.29 0.36 7.58
C SER A 98 12.85 0.88 7.66
N GLY A 99 12.58 1.78 8.60
CA GLY A 99 11.29 2.44 8.77
C GLY A 99 11.44 3.94 9.03
N LEU A 100 10.39 4.69 8.74
CA LEU A 100 10.23 6.09 9.06
C LEU A 100 9.02 6.28 9.96
N ILE A 101 9.10 7.25 10.86
CA ILE A 101 7.97 7.81 11.58
C ILE A 101 8.03 9.31 11.39
N MET A 102 6.93 9.90 10.96
CA MET A 102 6.84 11.33 10.66
C MET A 102 5.57 11.93 11.27
N THR A 103 5.66 13.13 11.78
CA THR A 103 4.53 13.93 12.25
C THR A 103 4.85 15.41 12.10
N ASN A 104 3.83 16.22 11.85
CA ASN A 104 3.91 17.69 11.90
C ASN A 104 3.41 18.25 13.25
N ASN A 105 2.95 17.39 14.16
CA ASN A 105 2.51 17.75 15.49
C ASN A 105 3.69 17.74 16.48
N GLN A 106 4.05 18.90 17.00
CA GLN A 106 5.22 19.07 17.88
C GLN A 106 5.13 18.25 19.17
N LYS A 107 3.92 18.11 19.75
CA LYS A 107 3.73 17.34 20.99
C LYS A 107 3.99 15.85 20.74
N LEU A 108 3.45 15.32 19.63
CA LEU A 108 3.69 13.95 19.22
C LEU A 108 5.15 13.70 18.87
N MET A 109 5.80 14.62 18.16
CA MET A 109 7.22 14.48 17.82
C MET A 109 8.08 14.32 19.08
N ASN A 110 7.89 15.18 20.08
CA ASN A 110 8.63 15.10 21.34
C ASN A 110 8.34 13.78 22.08
N LEU A 111 7.08 13.34 22.11
CA LEU A 111 6.70 12.07 22.75
C LEU A 111 7.35 10.88 22.05
N ILE A 112 7.30 10.84 20.72
CA ILE A 112 7.86 9.74 19.91
C ILE A 112 9.38 9.69 20.10
N ASP A 113 10.07 10.82 19.98
CA ASP A 113 11.53 10.89 20.11
C ASP A 113 12.00 10.41 21.47
N THR A 114 11.39 10.90 22.56
CA THR A 114 11.72 10.51 23.93
C THR A 114 11.41 9.03 24.23
N LYS A 115 10.47 8.43 23.51
CA LYS A 115 10.14 7.00 23.68
C LYS A 115 10.99 6.10 22.81
N ILE A 116 11.30 6.52 21.59
CA ILE A 116 12.14 5.71 20.70
C ILE A 116 13.58 5.66 21.20
N ASN A 117 14.15 6.79 21.62
CA ASN A 117 15.52 6.88 22.08
C ASN A 117 15.56 7.27 23.58
N PRO A 118 16.10 6.41 24.49
CA PRO A 118 16.86 5.18 24.21
C PRO A 118 16.04 3.87 24.33
N ASP A 119 14.72 3.92 24.54
CA ASP A 119 13.93 2.73 24.94
C ASP A 119 13.95 1.62 23.87
N TYR A 120 13.86 2.01 22.61
CA TYR A 120 13.80 1.06 21.47
C TYR A 120 15.04 1.11 20.59
N LEU A 121 15.64 2.28 20.39
CA LEU A 121 16.84 2.48 19.58
C LEU A 121 17.96 3.09 20.41
N ARG A 122 19.09 2.39 20.52
CA ARG A 122 20.26 2.86 21.24
C ARG A 122 21.40 3.29 20.33
N ASN A 123 21.47 2.73 19.12
CA ASN A 123 22.55 2.97 18.20
C ASN A 123 22.02 3.44 16.84
N VAL A 124 22.65 4.47 16.32
CA VAL A 124 22.35 4.97 14.97
C VAL A 124 23.01 4.08 13.92
N GLN A 125 22.24 3.68 12.93
CA GLN A 125 22.70 2.87 11.81
C GLN A 125 23.04 3.77 10.61
N PHE A 126 24.23 4.39 10.61
CA PHE A 126 24.65 5.39 9.61
C PHE A 126 24.55 4.88 8.16
N HIS A 127 24.88 3.61 7.90
CA HIS A 127 24.77 3.05 6.57
C HIS A 127 23.32 3.02 6.07
N GLN A 128 22.34 2.77 6.94
CA GLN A 128 20.91 2.83 6.61
C GLN A 128 20.49 4.28 6.29
N ILE A 129 20.94 5.24 7.10
CA ILE A 129 20.63 6.66 6.89
C ILE A 129 21.23 7.14 5.57
N LEU A 130 22.51 6.86 5.31
CA LEU A 130 23.17 7.24 4.06
C LEU A 130 22.49 6.61 2.84
N SER A 131 22.16 5.32 2.93
CA SER A 131 21.43 4.63 1.86
C SER A 131 20.05 5.26 1.61
N LEU A 132 19.35 5.65 2.69
CA LEU A 132 18.05 6.32 2.56
C LEU A 132 18.19 7.70 1.92
N ILE A 133 19.21 8.49 2.31
CA ILE A 133 19.48 9.81 1.71
C ILE A 133 19.69 9.68 0.20
N LEU A 134 20.49 8.71 -0.25
CA LEU A 134 20.72 8.47 -1.68
C LEU A 134 19.42 8.14 -2.42
N VAL A 135 18.58 7.31 -1.82
CA VAL A 135 17.27 6.96 -2.40
C VAL A 135 16.33 8.17 -2.44
N LEU A 136 16.33 9.02 -1.40
CA LEU A 136 15.49 10.23 -1.40
C LEU A 136 15.93 11.21 -2.50
N ILE A 137 17.23 11.36 -2.76
CA ILE A 137 17.76 12.15 -3.88
C ILE A 137 17.32 11.54 -5.22
N GLU A 138 17.43 10.22 -5.37
CA GLU A 138 16.97 9.50 -6.57
C GLU A 138 15.46 9.71 -6.78
N MET A 139 14.66 9.61 -5.72
CA MET A 139 13.21 9.81 -5.78
C MET A 139 12.82 11.26 -6.09
N GLU A 140 13.60 12.24 -5.67
CA GLU A 140 13.39 13.63 -6.06
C GLU A 140 13.63 13.84 -7.56
N MET A 141 14.64 13.17 -8.13
CA MET A 141 15.01 13.31 -9.54
C MET A 141 14.12 12.49 -10.48
N PHE A 142 13.76 11.27 -10.10
CA PHE A 142 13.14 10.28 -11.00
C PHE A 142 11.85 9.67 -10.43
N GLY A 143 11.48 9.96 -9.20
CA GLY A 143 10.41 9.29 -8.48
C GLY A 143 9.05 9.44 -9.17
N GLU A 144 8.74 10.59 -9.75
CA GLU A 144 7.48 10.80 -10.46
C GLU A 144 7.35 9.88 -11.67
N GLN A 145 8.39 9.80 -12.51
CA GLN A 145 8.41 8.91 -13.66
C GLN A 145 8.32 7.45 -13.25
N TYR A 146 9.11 7.05 -12.25
CA TYR A 146 9.14 5.68 -11.74
C TYR A 146 7.77 5.26 -11.16
N SER A 147 7.15 6.10 -10.37
CA SER A 147 5.86 5.77 -9.75
C SER A 147 4.70 5.76 -10.74
N LYS A 148 4.69 6.66 -11.72
CA LYS A 148 3.75 6.60 -12.85
C LYS A 148 3.89 5.28 -13.62
N GLN A 149 5.13 4.86 -13.89
CA GLN A 149 5.38 3.58 -14.57
C GLN A 149 4.92 2.39 -13.73
N ILE A 150 5.09 2.41 -12.38
CA ILE A 150 4.56 1.38 -11.49
C ILE A 150 3.05 1.25 -11.64
N ILE A 151 2.32 2.36 -11.55
CA ILE A 151 0.85 2.37 -11.62
C ILE A 151 0.38 1.92 -13.01
N ASP A 152 1.02 2.41 -14.07
CA ASP A 152 0.73 2.03 -15.45
C ASP A 152 0.95 0.52 -15.66
N ASN A 153 2.07 -0.01 -15.24
CA ASN A 153 2.41 -1.43 -15.33
C ASN A 153 1.42 -2.31 -14.53
N ALA A 154 0.99 -1.86 -13.33
CA ALA A 154 -0.02 -2.57 -12.56
C ALA A 154 -1.34 -2.66 -13.32
N ASN A 155 -1.81 -1.55 -13.90
CA ASN A 155 -3.04 -1.50 -14.69
C ASN A 155 -2.91 -2.29 -16.00
N LYS A 156 -1.77 -2.27 -16.67
CA LYS A 156 -1.50 -3.09 -17.87
C LYS A 156 -1.57 -4.58 -17.53
N LEU A 157 -0.89 -5.01 -16.47
CA LEU A 157 -0.93 -6.41 -16.03
C LEU A 157 -2.37 -6.84 -15.69
N GLY A 158 -3.12 -6.00 -14.96
CA GLY A 158 -4.54 -6.25 -14.66
C GLY A 158 -5.36 -6.47 -15.93
N ARG A 159 -5.18 -5.60 -16.93
CA ARG A 159 -5.86 -5.69 -18.24
C ARG A 159 -5.48 -6.95 -19.01
N TYR A 160 -4.20 -7.32 -19.03
CA TYR A 160 -3.74 -8.52 -19.73
C TYR A 160 -4.26 -9.81 -19.10
N LEU A 161 -4.29 -9.86 -17.77
CA LEU A 161 -4.87 -10.98 -17.03
C LEU A 161 -6.37 -11.11 -17.28
N GLU A 162 -7.12 -10.00 -17.23
CA GLU A 162 -8.57 -10.01 -17.48
C GLU A 162 -8.90 -10.43 -18.91
N LYS A 163 -8.16 -9.95 -19.91
CA LYS A 163 -8.31 -10.39 -21.31
C LYS A 163 -8.12 -11.91 -21.50
N ARG A 164 -7.37 -12.54 -20.59
CA ARG A 164 -7.12 -13.98 -20.55
C ARG A 164 -8.12 -14.76 -19.67
N GLY A 165 -9.18 -14.09 -19.19
CA GLY A 165 -10.22 -14.69 -18.37
C GLY A 165 -9.88 -14.83 -16.89
N VAL A 166 -8.77 -14.24 -16.42
CA VAL A 166 -8.44 -14.22 -14.99
C VAL A 166 -9.32 -13.19 -14.29
N GLN A 167 -9.89 -13.56 -13.14
CA GLN A 167 -10.76 -12.68 -12.37
C GLN A 167 -9.94 -11.66 -11.58
N VAL A 168 -9.66 -10.50 -12.18
CA VAL A 168 -8.99 -9.37 -11.52
C VAL A 168 -10.02 -8.49 -10.81
N ILE A 169 -9.72 -8.09 -9.59
CA ILE A 169 -10.59 -7.18 -8.81
C ILE A 169 -10.50 -5.77 -9.40
N ARG A 170 -11.67 -5.18 -9.63
CA ARG A 170 -11.87 -3.78 -10.04
C ARG A 170 -12.76 -3.08 -9.05
N ALA A 171 -12.52 -1.80 -8.82
CA ALA A 171 -13.31 -1.01 -7.89
C ALA A 171 -13.71 0.37 -8.39
N ARG A 172 -12.88 1.06 -9.18
CA ARG A 172 -13.13 2.45 -9.57
C ARG A 172 -12.78 2.70 -11.05
N ASN A 173 -13.64 3.45 -11.76
CA ASN A 173 -13.33 4.14 -13.04
C ASN A 173 -12.47 3.36 -14.04
N ASP A 174 -12.78 2.09 -14.28
CA ASP A 174 -12.03 1.20 -15.18
C ASP A 174 -10.54 0.99 -14.83
N LEU A 175 -10.05 1.55 -13.74
CA LEU A 175 -8.72 1.28 -13.19
C LEU A 175 -8.76 0.05 -12.29
N TYR A 176 -7.68 -0.72 -12.33
CA TYR A 176 -7.47 -1.83 -11.39
C TYR A 176 -6.90 -1.30 -10.07
N THR A 177 -6.08 -0.25 -10.14
CA THR A 177 -5.38 0.30 -8.97
C THR A 177 -4.83 1.70 -9.23
N ASP A 178 -4.66 2.49 -8.17
CA ASP A 178 -3.80 3.68 -8.14
C ASP A 178 -2.49 3.43 -7.36
N THR A 179 -2.20 2.14 -7.09
CA THR A 179 -0.98 1.72 -6.40
C THR A 179 -0.13 0.75 -7.23
N HIS A 180 0.77 0.04 -6.60
CA HIS A 180 1.61 -0.99 -7.22
C HIS A 180 0.98 -2.39 -7.19
N GLN A 181 -0.19 -2.55 -6.54
CA GLN A 181 -0.79 -3.86 -6.30
C GLN A 181 -1.97 -4.10 -7.24
N ILE A 182 -2.13 -5.34 -7.66
CA ILE A 182 -3.38 -5.86 -8.24
C ILE A 182 -3.81 -7.11 -7.47
N PHE A 183 -5.13 -7.34 -7.45
CA PHE A 183 -5.74 -8.47 -6.77
C PHE A 183 -6.43 -9.39 -7.78
N ILE A 184 -6.13 -10.68 -7.68
CA ILE A 184 -6.81 -11.75 -8.43
C ILE A 184 -7.74 -12.46 -7.46
N SER A 185 -9.03 -12.58 -7.80
CA SER A 185 -9.94 -13.45 -7.07
C SER A 185 -9.71 -14.91 -7.51
N MET A 186 -9.62 -15.81 -6.52
CA MET A 186 -9.39 -17.24 -6.77
C MET A 186 -10.04 -18.04 -5.64
N LYS A 187 -10.62 -19.21 -5.95
CA LYS A 187 -11.20 -20.08 -4.95
C LYS A 187 -10.16 -20.58 -3.97
N GLU A 188 -10.51 -20.67 -2.70
CA GLU A 188 -9.60 -21.06 -1.62
C GLU A 188 -8.88 -22.38 -1.89
N ASN A 189 -9.61 -23.39 -2.38
CA ASN A 189 -9.07 -24.71 -2.71
C ASN A 189 -8.08 -24.71 -3.90
N GLU A 190 -8.04 -23.64 -4.70
CA GLU A 190 -7.14 -23.50 -5.84
C GLU A 190 -5.86 -22.75 -5.49
N ILE A 191 -5.90 -21.89 -4.46
CA ILE A 191 -4.78 -21.01 -4.09
C ILE A 191 -3.52 -21.81 -3.78
N MET A 192 -3.59 -22.81 -2.93
CA MET A 192 -2.40 -23.59 -2.52
C MET A 192 -1.76 -24.29 -3.72
N ARG A 193 -2.56 -24.87 -4.60
CA ARG A 193 -2.08 -25.52 -5.82
C ARG A 193 -1.40 -24.50 -6.74
N PHE A 194 -2.00 -23.32 -6.94
CA PHE A 194 -1.42 -22.24 -7.72
C PHE A 194 -0.10 -21.74 -7.12
N LEU A 195 -0.03 -21.52 -5.81
CA LEU A 195 1.20 -21.10 -5.12
C LEU A 195 2.32 -22.12 -5.25
N HIS A 196 2.03 -23.40 -5.07
CA HIS A 196 3.03 -24.47 -5.26
C HIS A 196 3.58 -24.50 -6.69
N ARG A 197 2.73 -24.38 -7.68
CA ARG A 197 3.14 -24.30 -9.10
C ARG A 197 3.97 -23.07 -9.38
N SER A 198 3.53 -21.92 -8.94
CA SER A 198 4.28 -20.67 -9.08
C SER A 198 5.67 -20.79 -8.46
N GLN A 199 5.76 -21.33 -7.27
CA GLN A 199 7.03 -21.51 -6.56
C GLN A 199 7.96 -22.50 -7.28
N SER A 200 7.45 -23.59 -7.85
CA SER A 200 8.26 -24.55 -8.61
C SER A 200 8.83 -23.94 -9.91
N HIS A 201 8.25 -22.83 -10.39
CA HIS A 201 8.75 -22.06 -11.53
C HIS A 201 9.49 -20.77 -11.10
N GLY A 202 9.88 -20.65 -9.83
CA GLY A 202 10.66 -19.52 -9.31
C GLY A 202 9.83 -18.26 -9.03
N ILE A 203 8.48 -18.33 -9.06
CA ILE A 203 7.61 -17.18 -8.80
C ILE A 203 7.03 -17.32 -7.40
N SER A 204 7.44 -16.43 -6.49
CA SER A 204 6.94 -16.37 -5.11
C SER A 204 5.77 -15.38 -5.00
N LEU A 205 4.62 -15.87 -4.56
CA LEU A 205 3.37 -15.10 -4.44
C LEU A 205 2.74 -15.31 -3.06
N ASN A 206 1.80 -14.45 -2.72
CA ASN A 206 1.07 -14.51 -1.46
C ASN A 206 -0.42 -14.77 -1.67
N GLY A 207 -0.91 -15.88 -1.12
CA GLY A 207 -2.35 -16.12 -0.97
C GLY A 207 -2.98 -15.18 0.06
N ARG A 208 -4.22 -14.81 -0.17
CA ARG A 208 -5.00 -13.93 0.69
C ARG A 208 -6.40 -14.50 0.91
N TYR A 209 -6.89 -14.39 2.14
CA TYR A 209 -8.20 -14.89 2.57
C TYR A 209 -8.96 -13.74 3.23
N LYS A 210 -9.41 -12.80 2.41
CA LYS A 210 -10.06 -11.54 2.84
C LYS A 210 -11.15 -11.16 1.85
N LYS A 211 -12.19 -10.49 2.33
CA LYS A 211 -13.28 -9.94 1.50
C LYS A 211 -12.79 -9.03 0.35
N LEU A 212 -11.64 -8.35 0.51
CA LEU A 212 -10.98 -7.59 -0.56
C LEU A 212 -10.77 -8.40 -1.86
N TYR A 213 -10.69 -9.73 -1.75
CA TYR A 213 -10.47 -10.65 -2.86
C TYR A 213 -11.76 -11.42 -3.25
N ARG A 214 -12.95 -10.95 -2.80
CA ARG A 214 -14.21 -11.69 -2.88
C ARG A 214 -14.10 -13.05 -2.17
N ASP A 215 -13.62 -13.03 -0.92
CA ASP A 215 -13.31 -14.08 0.03
C ASP A 215 -11.86 -14.59 -0.02
N SER A 216 -11.30 -14.88 -1.19
CA SER A 216 -9.93 -15.37 -1.30
C SER A 216 -9.28 -15.02 -2.66
N GLY A 217 -7.94 -15.01 -2.70
CA GLY A 217 -7.23 -14.66 -3.93
C GLY A 217 -5.72 -14.50 -3.76
N ILE A 218 -5.12 -13.86 -4.74
CA ILE A 218 -3.67 -13.63 -4.84
C ILE A 218 -3.41 -12.12 -4.96
N ARG A 219 -2.42 -11.64 -4.21
CA ARG A 219 -1.88 -10.29 -4.35
C ARG A 219 -0.61 -10.32 -5.19
N ILE A 220 -0.53 -9.45 -6.17
CA ILE A 220 0.65 -9.22 -7.01
C ILE A 220 1.07 -7.76 -6.84
N GLY A 221 2.38 -7.52 -6.67
CA GLY A 221 2.98 -6.19 -6.69
C GLY A 221 4.00 -6.09 -7.80
N VAL A 222 4.03 -4.97 -8.52
CA VAL A 222 4.85 -4.78 -9.73
C VAL A 222 6.02 -3.81 -9.54
N GLN A 223 6.17 -3.19 -8.37
CA GLN A 223 7.17 -2.13 -8.15
C GLN A 223 8.61 -2.61 -8.40
N GLN A 224 8.94 -3.84 -7.99
CA GLN A 224 10.29 -4.37 -8.12
C GLN A 224 10.64 -4.67 -9.58
N ILE A 225 9.76 -5.33 -10.31
CA ILE A 225 9.99 -5.66 -11.72
C ILE A 225 9.99 -4.39 -12.60
N THR A 226 9.16 -3.38 -12.24
CA THR A 226 9.24 -2.06 -12.88
C THR A 226 10.61 -1.41 -12.68
N ARG A 227 11.21 -1.51 -11.49
CA ARG A 227 12.56 -1.00 -11.23
C ARG A 227 13.64 -1.72 -12.06
N HIS A 228 13.40 -2.97 -12.44
CA HIS A 228 14.27 -3.73 -13.35
C HIS A 228 14.01 -3.42 -14.83
N GLY A 229 13.21 -2.40 -15.14
CA GLY A 229 12.98 -1.94 -16.50
C GLY A 229 11.96 -2.78 -17.27
N TRP A 230 11.10 -3.53 -16.60
CA TRP A 230 10.01 -4.23 -17.27
C TRP A 230 8.98 -3.24 -17.82
N GLU A 231 8.60 -3.47 -19.05
CA GLU A 231 7.64 -2.67 -19.80
C GLU A 231 6.49 -3.54 -20.32
N GLU A 232 5.80 -3.09 -21.34
CA GLU A 232 4.55 -3.68 -21.81
C GLU A 232 4.68 -5.16 -22.20
N ASN A 233 5.72 -5.50 -22.98
CA ASN A 233 5.93 -6.86 -23.49
C ASN A 233 6.15 -7.88 -22.38
N GLU A 234 6.93 -7.52 -21.36
CA GLU A 234 7.22 -8.40 -20.23
C GLU A 234 5.98 -8.64 -19.39
N PHE A 235 5.12 -7.63 -19.22
CA PHE A 235 3.85 -7.77 -18.50
C PHE A 235 2.84 -8.59 -19.28
N GLU A 236 2.82 -8.50 -20.60
CA GLU A 236 1.98 -9.37 -21.41
C GLU A 236 2.40 -10.84 -21.30
N GLN A 237 3.72 -11.12 -21.43
CA GLN A 237 4.28 -12.46 -21.23
C GLN A 237 4.03 -12.98 -19.80
N LEU A 238 4.16 -12.13 -18.78
CA LEU A 238 3.86 -12.50 -17.40
C LEU A 238 2.41 -12.92 -17.24
N ALA A 239 1.46 -12.26 -17.92
CA ALA A 239 0.06 -12.65 -17.89
C ALA A 239 -0.17 -14.03 -18.53
N ASP A 240 0.57 -14.39 -19.60
CA ASP A 240 0.53 -15.72 -20.18
C ASP A 240 1.06 -16.80 -19.24
N VAL A 241 2.15 -16.49 -18.52
CA VAL A 241 2.70 -17.38 -17.49
C VAL A 241 1.68 -17.62 -16.37
N PHE A 242 1.04 -16.56 -15.87
CA PHE A 242 0.00 -16.72 -14.84
C PHE A 242 -1.17 -17.56 -15.33
N LEU A 243 -1.64 -17.33 -16.55
CA LEU A 243 -2.71 -18.14 -17.13
C LEU A 243 -2.34 -19.62 -17.19
N SER A 244 -1.13 -19.94 -17.65
CA SER A 244 -0.65 -21.30 -17.71
C SER A 244 -0.60 -21.98 -16.34
N LEU A 245 -0.17 -21.24 -15.29
CA LEU A 245 -0.11 -21.74 -13.92
C LEU A 245 -1.52 -21.95 -13.30
N ILE A 246 -2.53 -21.23 -13.76
CA ILE A 246 -3.92 -21.40 -13.31
C ILE A 246 -4.55 -22.64 -13.93
N HIS A 247 -4.33 -22.90 -15.22
CA HIS A 247 -5.04 -23.92 -15.99
C HIS A 247 -4.40 -25.31 -16.02
N ILE A 248 -3.14 -25.47 -15.60
CA ILE A 248 -2.50 -26.78 -15.44
C ILE A 248 -2.86 -27.37 -14.07
#